data_48d8a00d5896df312e2082b5b3eb5b9e
#
_entry.id   48d8a00d5896df312e2082b5b3eb5b9e
#
_cell.length_a   1.000
_cell.length_b   1.000
_cell.length_c   1.000
_cell.angle_alpha   90.00
_cell.angle_beta   90.00
_cell.angle_gamma   90.00
#
_symmetry.space_group_name_H-M   'P 1'
#
loop_
_entity.id
_entity.type
_entity.pdbx_description
1 polymer ?
#
loop_
_entity_poly.entity_id
_entity_poly.type
_entity_poly.pdbx_seq_one_letter_code
_entity_poly.pdbx_strand_id
1 'polypeptide(L)'
;SSAASDVYKRQMYAHAQLNIVPKNDGLKEYTVTNAHPYDSLTNVEKRSFTSLPGQTLYMHGVKNDRNGYWDAFYTVNFLTGDDRTVYKAVNISTTPSKEVVGKYYEVVKVWTKTDYLSAGCCLLLREKESGDEMYYNPFRYPLSMTCIGYYEKLKRFVGQTFLSLAKAVETEDGQVITPAEGAEYRCVDIGLKMNSDGAFLLMEGADGVRVEAFPIGGDEVYEFVSTARIGQLEKRYGEKYGKLIAFRKVDTGMTREMVIAAWGEPYHKSEVKKEGRTLETLRFSDNRYVELLDGEVQYVRIY
;
A
#
# COMPACT_ATOMS: atom_id res chain seq x y z
N SER A 1 57.64 -23.38 -35.91
CA SER A 1 57.19 -22.44 -34.83
C SER A 1 55.91 -21.66 -35.16
N SER A 2 55.28 -21.91 -36.31
CA SER A 2 54.01 -21.17 -36.63
C SER A 2 52.73 -21.91 -36.22
N ALA A 3 52.77 -23.25 -36.08
CA ALA A 3 51.57 -24.05 -35.76
C ALA A 3 51.10 -23.91 -34.30
N ALA A 4 51.99 -23.65 -33.34
CA ALA A 4 51.62 -23.46 -31.94
C ALA A 4 50.92 -22.12 -31.67
N SER A 5 51.24 -21.08 -32.45
CA SER A 5 50.60 -19.76 -32.39
C SER A 5 49.14 -19.78 -32.89
N ASP A 6 48.84 -20.59 -33.89
CA ASP A 6 47.49 -20.68 -34.46
C ASP A 6 46.54 -21.52 -33.59
N VAL A 7 47.04 -22.53 -32.89
CA VAL A 7 46.25 -23.30 -31.92
C VAL A 7 45.89 -22.42 -30.70
N TYR A 8 46.83 -21.59 -30.23
CA TYR A 8 46.56 -20.66 -29.11
C TYR A 8 45.59 -19.57 -29.48
N LYS A 9 45.65 -19.02 -30.69
CA LYS A 9 44.65 -18.06 -31.20
C LYS A 9 43.27 -18.67 -31.36
N ARG A 10 43.17 -19.92 -31.86
CA ARG A 10 41.87 -20.61 -31.94
C ARG A 10 41.29 -20.98 -30.60
N GLN A 11 42.07 -21.28 -29.57
CA GLN A 11 41.59 -21.48 -28.19
C GLN A 11 41.15 -20.17 -27.53
N MET A 12 41.79 -19.04 -27.79
CA MET A 12 41.33 -17.73 -27.30
C MET A 12 40.02 -17.27 -27.97
N TYR A 13 39.80 -17.59 -29.25
CA TYR A 13 38.53 -17.31 -29.94
C TYR A 13 37.41 -18.27 -29.52
N ALA A 14 37.69 -19.49 -29.09
CA ALA A 14 36.67 -20.44 -28.60
C ALA A 14 36.20 -20.14 -27.17
N HIS A 15 36.99 -19.43 -26.37
CA HIS A 15 36.55 -18.97 -25.02
C HIS A 15 35.87 -17.61 -25.02
N ALA A 16 35.78 -16.90 -26.15
CA ALA A 16 35.10 -15.61 -26.29
C ALA A 16 33.66 -15.72 -26.77
N GLN A 17 33.12 -16.91 -26.95
CA GLN A 17 31.67 -17.13 -26.95
C GLN A 17 31.23 -17.31 -25.50
N LEU A 18 31.37 -16.27 -24.70
CA LEU A 18 30.45 -16.05 -23.55
C LEU A 18 29.05 -16.18 -24.12
N ASN A 19 28.33 -17.23 -23.73
CA ASN A 19 26.90 -17.27 -23.82
C ASN A 19 26.42 -16.02 -23.10
N ILE A 20 26.14 -14.95 -23.83
CA ILE A 20 25.34 -13.84 -23.34
C ILE A 20 23.96 -14.47 -23.23
N VAL A 21 23.70 -15.08 -22.06
CA VAL A 21 22.35 -15.41 -21.62
C VAL A 21 21.60 -14.10 -21.76
N PRO A 22 20.49 -14.04 -22.51
CA PRO A 22 19.76 -12.81 -22.67
C PRO A 22 19.45 -12.28 -21.25
N LYS A 23 19.83 -11.03 -20.96
CA LYS A 23 19.67 -10.36 -19.65
C LYS A 23 18.19 -10.22 -19.24
N ASN A 24 17.27 -10.84 -19.98
CA ASN A 24 15.82 -10.73 -19.87
C ASN A 24 15.11 -11.94 -19.24
N ASP A 25 15.84 -12.93 -18.74
CA ASP A 25 15.22 -14.08 -18.07
C ASP A 25 14.44 -13.60 -16.85
N GLY A 26 13.10 -13.82 -16.90
CA GLY A 26 12.17 -13.44 -15.85
C GLY A 26 11.55 -12.03 -15.97
N LEU A 27 11.91 -11.24 -16.98
CA LEU A 27 11.27 -9.94 -17.20
C LEU A 27 9.92 -10.14 -17.93
N LYS A 28 8.83 -9.63 -17.31
CA LYS A 28 7.49 -9.62 -17.89
C LYS A 28 7.05 -8.19 -18.17
N GLU A 29 6.47 -7.95 -19.34
CA GLU A 29 5.90 -6.66 -19.74
C GLU A 29 4.38 -6.72 -19.71
N TYR A 30 3.76 -5.66 -19.13
CA TYR A 30 2.32 -5.44 -19.10
C TYR A 30 2.01 -4.13 -19.80
N THR A 31 1.01 -4.19 -20.68
CA THR A 31 0.45 -3.04 -21.41
C THR A 31 -1.05 -3.03 -21.20
N VAL A 32 -1.75 -2.03 -21.72
CA VAL A 32 -3.22 -1.95 -21.64
C VAL A 32 -3.91 -3.22 -22.17
N THR A 33 -3.30 -3.91 -23.13
CA THR A 33 -3.89 -5.10 -23.80
C THR A 33 -3.76 -6.39 -23.00
N ASN A 34 -2.77 -6.49 -22.10
CA ASN A 34 -2.50 -7.72 -21.34
C ASN A 34 -2.41 -7.49 -19.82
N ALA A 35 -2.71 -6.27 -19.33
CA ALA A 35 -2.78 -5.97 -17.92
C ALA A 35 -3.99 -6.65 -17.26
N HIS A 36 -3.87 -6.93 -15.97
CA HIS A 36 -5.01 -7.33 -15.15
C HIS A 36 -5.96 -6.15 -14.96
N PRO A 37 -7.28 -6.38 -14.82
CA PRO A 37 -8.22 -5.31 -14.49
C PRO A 37 -7.81 -4.62 -13.17
N TYR A 38 -7.86 -3.29 -13.15
CA TYR A 38 -7.66 -2.50 -11.93
C TYR A 38 -8.99 -2.41 -11.16
N ASP A 39 -9.02 -2.88 -9.91
CA ASP A 39 -10.25 -2.97 -9.12
C ASP A 39 -10.67 -1.64 -8.47
N SER A 40 -9.79 -0.66 -8.41
CA SER A 40 -10.00 0.65 -7.76
C SER A 40 -10.30 0.59 -6.26
N LEU A 41 -10.13 -0.57 -5.60
CA LEU A 41 -10.37 -0.73 -4.17
C LEU A 41 -9.13 -0.45 -3.33
N THR A 42 -7.96 -0.53 -3.95
CA THR A 42 -6.67 -0.23 -3.35
C THR A 42 -5.92 0.78 -4.19
N ASN A 43 -5.10 1.60 -3.55
CA ASN A 43 -4.21 2.53 -4.26
C ASN A 43 -3.03 1.78 -4.91
N VAL A 44 -2.02 2.52 -5.35
CA VAL A 44 -0.78 1.98 -5.93
C VAL A 44 -0.05 1.14 -4.89
N GLU A 45 -0.16 -0.17 -5.00
CA GLU A 45 0.45 -1.16 -4.13
C GLU A 45 1.26 -2.17 -4.96
N LYS A 46 2.21 -2.85 -4.31
CA LYS A 46 3.03 -3.89 -4.97
C LYS A 46 2.19 -4.93 -5.71
N ARG A 47 1.06 -5.35 -5.17
CA ARG A 47 0.15 -6.34 -5.79
C ARG A 47 -0.65 -5.79 -6.98
N SER A 48 -0.78 -4.45 -7.08
CA SER A 48 -1.58 -3.81 -8.13
C SER A 48 -0.76 -3.32 -9.32
N PHE A 49 0.58 -3.37 -9.27
CA PHE A 49 1.41 -2.81 -10.35
C PHE A 49 1.06 -3.35 -11.74
N THR A 50 0.78 -4.64 -11.88
CA THR A 50 0.42 -5.25 -13.16
C THR A 50 -0.96 -4.84 -13.68
N SER A 51 -1.76 -4.16 -12.88
CA SER A 51 -3.09 -3.63 -13.24
C SER A 51 -3.07 -2.14 -13.57
N LEU A 52 -1.91 -1.49 -13.46
CA LEU A 52 -1.81 -0.04 -13.66
C LEU A 52 -1.74 0.44 -15.13
N PRO A 53 -1.32 -0.36 -16.15
CA PRO A 53 -1.29 0.13 -17.53
C PRO A 53 -2.65 0.74 -17.94
N GLY A 54 -2.61 1.95 -18.51
CA GLY A 54 -3.78 2.75 -18.87
C GLY A 54 -4.40 3.55 -17.73
N GLN A 55 -3.96 3.36 -16.48
CA GLN A 55 -4.43 4.17 -15.35
C GLN A 55 -3.72 5.52 -15.32
N THR A 56 -4.41 6.52 -14.78
CA THR A 56 -3.83 7.83 -14.48
C THR A 56 -3.40 7.86 -13.00
N LEU A 57 -2.16 8.26 -12.76
CA LEU A 57 -1.61 8.48 -11.43
C LEU A 57 -1.42 9.97 -11.19
N TYR A 58 -1.72 10.44 -9.99
CA TYR A 58 -1.30 11.75 -9.49
C TYR A 58 -0.10 11.59 -8.57
N MET A 59 1.00 12.26 -8.90
CA MET A 59 2.21 12.30 -8.09
C MET A 59 2.05 13.35 -7.00
N HIS A 60 1.54 12.95 -5.83
CA HIS A 60 1.33 13.91 -4.73
C HIS A 60 2.62 14.21 -3.96
N GLY A 61 3.66 13.40 -4.10
CA GLY A 61 4.90 13.57 -3.36
C GLY A 61 4.89 12.82 -2.03
N VAL A 62 5.83 13.17 -1.17
CA VAL A 62 5.99 12.58 0.16
C VAL A 62 5.79 13.68 1.20
N LYS A 63 4.96 13.42 2.22
CA LYS A 63 4.79 14.33 3.35
C LYS A 63 6.15 14.59 4.02
N ASN A 64 6.45 15.86 4.28
CA ASN A 64 7.71 16.27 4.89
C ASN A 64 8.98 15.94 4.07
N ASP A 65 8.89 15.91 2.72
CA ASP A 65 10.07 15.78 1.87
C ASP A 65 11.03 16.97 2.11
N ARG A 66 11.99 16.79 3.01
CA ARG A 66 12.99 17.82 3.36
C ARG A 66 14.09 17.95 2.34
N ASN A 67 14.31 16.94 1.52
CA ASN A 67 15.43 16.90 0.58
C ASN A 67 15.06 17.52 -0.77
N GLY A 68 13.81 17.43 -1.20
CA GLY A 68 13.33 17.95 -2.47
C GLY A 68 13.96 17.27 -3.70
N TYR A 69 14.62 16.10 -3.52
CA TYR A 69 15.32 15.37 -4.57
C TYR A 69 15.04 13.88 -4.49
N TRP A 70 14.75 13.27 -5.64
CA TRP A 70 14.34 11.86 -5.73
C TRP A 70 15.24 11.05 -6.66
N ASP A 71 15.60 9.84 -6.25
CA ASP A 71 16.43 8.89 -7.00
C ASP A 71 15.62 7.75 -7.64
N ALA A 72 14.39 8.05 -8.09
CA ALA A 72 13.44 7.05 -8.58
C ALA A 72 13.07 7.18 -10.06
N PHE A 73 13.52 8.23 -10.75
CA PHE A 73 13.12 8.56 -12.12
C PHE A 73 14.30 8.43 -13.08
N TYR A 74 14.10 7.73 -14.19
CA TYR A 74 15.15 7.39 -15.15
C TYR A 74 14.68 7.67 -16.58
N THR A 75 15.63 7.87 -17.51
CA THR A 75 15.36 8.04 -18.94
C THR A 75 15.29 6.68 -19.68
N VAL A 76 15.71 5.60 -19.02
CA VAL A 76 15.73 4.23 -19.57
C VAL A 76 15.17 3.24 -18.58
N ASN A 77 14.70 2.09 -19.07
CA ASN A 77 14.23 1.00 -18.19
C ASN A 77 15.42 0.37 -17.43
N PHE A 78 15.53 0.71 -16.16
CA PHE A 78 16.62 0.26 -15.29
C PHE A 78 16.61 -1.25 -14.97
N LEU A 79 15.54 -1.99 -15.35
CA LEU A 79 15.50 -3.46 -15.23
C LEU A 79 16.16 -4.18 -16.41
N THR A 80 16.37 -3.49 -17.54
CA THR A 80 16.89 -4.10 -18.78
C THR A 80 18.37 -3.79 -19.03
N GLY A 81 18.97 -2.86 -18.31
CA GLY A 81 20.34 -2.41 -18.54
C GLY A 81 21.05 -1.92 -17.30
N ASP A 82 22.34 -1.63 -17.45
CA ASP A 82 23.18 -1.08 -16.39
C ASP A 82 23.18 0.46 -16.43
N ASP A 83 22.71 1.06 -17.51
CA ASP A 83 22.55 2.51 -17.62
C ASP A 83 21.36 2.97 -16.75
N ARG A 84 21.64 3.88 -15.83
CA ARG A 84 20.67 4.47 -14.90
C ARG A 84 20.68 5.98 -15.05
N THR A 85 20.62 6.47 -16.27
CA THR A 85 20.54 7.90 -16.53
C THR A 85 19.27 8.46 -15.88
N VAL A 86 19.46 9.38 -14.94
CA VAL A 86 18.36 9.97 -14.16
C VAL A 86 17.61 11.02 -15.00
N TYR A 87 16.29 10.99 -14.92
CA TYR A 87 15.41 11.94 -15.59
C TYR A 87 15.58 13.34 -14.99
N LYS A 88 15.79 14.37 -15.84
CA LYS A 88 15.99 15.79 -15.45
C LYS A 88 16.95 15.96 -14.25
N ALA A 89 18.05 15.24 -14.29
CA ALA A 89 19.02 15.28 -13.22
C ALA A 89 19.66 16.66 -13.03
N VAL A 90 19.69 17.16 -11.79
CA VAL A 90 20.46 18.38 -11.42
C VAL A 90 21.86 18.02 -10.94
N ASN A 91 22.03 16.80 -10.46
CA ASN A 91 23.29 16.15 -10.17
C ASN A 91 23.24 14.73 -10.73
N ILE A 92 24.33 13.96 -10.68
CA ILE A 92 24.43 12.68 -11.37
C ILE A 92 23.33 11.67 -10.99
N SER A 93 22.60 11.85 -9.89
CA SER A 93 21.78 10.77 -9.30
C SER A 93 20.35 11.13 -8.91
N THR A 94 19.92 12.40 -9.01
CA THR A 94 18.61 12.79 -8.47
C THR A 94 17.82 13.74 -9.37
N THR A 95 16.50 13.56 -9.39
CA THR A 95 15.50 14.45 -10.01
C THR A 95 14.95 15.41 -8.94
N PRO A 96 14.87 16.72 -9.17
CA PRO A 96 14.19 17.63 -8.25
C PRO A 96 12.71 17.26 -8.11
N SER A 97 12.18 17.23 -6.89
CA SER A 97 10.78 16.85 -6.64
C SER A 97 9.79 17.76 -7.40
N LYS A 98 10.09 19.06 -7.55
CA LYS A 98 9.30 20.04 -8.32
C LYS A 98 9.12 19.68 -9.80
N GLU A 99 9.99 18.86 -10.37
CA GLU A 99 9.89 18.42 -11.77
C GLU A 99 8.84 17.33 -11.96
N VAL A 100 8.45 16.62 -10.87
CA VAL A 100 7.60 15.43 -10.94
C VAL A 100 6.37 15.50 -10.02
N VAL A 101 6.43 16.21 -8.90
CA VAL A 101 5.32 16.34 -7.94
C VAL A 101 4.26 17.31 -8.44
N GLY A 102 2.99 17.06 -8.11
CA GLY A 102 1.85 17.88 -8.50
C GLY A 102 1.34 17.61 -9.92
N LYS A 103 1.84 16.56 -10.58
CA LYS A 103 1.53 16.24 -11.98
C LYS A 103 0.75 14.95 -12.13
N TYR A 104 0.08 14.81 -13.27
CA TYR A 104 -0.66 13.63 -13.66
C TYR A 104 0.11 12.83 -14.71
N TYR A 105 0.13 11.51 -14.53
CA TYR A 105 0.86 10.58 -15.39
C TYR A 105 -0.06 9.46 -15.87
N GLU A 106 0.01 9.15 -17.15
CA GLU A 106 -0.51 7.88 -17.67
C GLU A 106 0.52 6.78 -17.46
N VAL A 107 0.12 5.64 -16.95
CA VAL A 107 0.95 4.44 -16.93
C VAL A 107 0.87 3.78 -18.30
N VAL A 108 1.92 3.93 -19.10
CA VAL A 108 1.97 3.37 -20.48
C VAL A 108 2.26 1.87 -20.43
N LYS A 109 3.26 1.48 -19.61
CA LYS A 109 3.71 0.10 -19.45
C LYS A 109 4.21 -0.17 -18.05
N VAL A 110 4.20 -1.43 -17.67
CA VAL A 110 4.81 -1.93 -16.45
C VAL A 110 5.69 -3.12 -16.77
N TRP A 111 6.89 -3.16 -16.22
CA TRP A 111 7.74 -4.35 -16.22
C TRP A 111 7.91 -4.86 -14.80
N THR A 112 7.84 -6.17 -14.67
CA THR A 112 8.17 -6.86 -13.42
C THR A 112 9.27 -7.88 -13.68
N LYS A 113 10.20 -7.97 -12.74
CA LYS A 113 11.25 -8.98 -12.74
C LYS A 113 11.20 -9.74 -11.42
N THR A 114 11.16 -11.06 -11.52
CA THR A 114 11.24 -11.94 -10.36
C THR A 114 12.42 -12.87 -10.59
N ASP A 115 13.47 -12.69 -9.83
CA ASP A 115 14.59 -13.61 -9.75
C ASP A 115 14.79 -14.08 -8.31
N TYR A 116 15.72 -15.02 -8.09
CA TYR A 116 15.98 -15.60 -6.77
C TYR A 116 16.48 -14.60 -5.71
N LEU A 117 16.91 -13.41 -6.11
CA LEU A 117 17.57 -12.43 -5.25
C LEU A 117 16.83 -11.10 -5.19
N SER A 118 15.98 -10.78 -6.17
CA SER A 118 15.29 -9.49 -6.24
C SER A 118 13.92 -9.56 -6.92
N ALA A 119 12.97 -8.85 -6.38
CA ALA A 119 11.76 -8.48 -7.09
C ALA A 119 11.90 -7.03 -7.56
N GLY A 120 11.79 -6.79 -8.86
CA GLY A 120 11.86 -5.46 -9.45
C GLY A 120 10.57 -5.08 -10.15
N CYS A 121 10.22 -3.80 -10.13
CA CYS A 121 9.14 -3.24 -10.91
C CYS A 121 9.59 -1.90 -11.51
N CYS A 122 9.22 -1.66 -12.77
CA CYS A 122 9.47 -0.42 -13.47
C CYS A 122 8.20 0.02 -14.19
N LEU A 123 7.79 1.25 -13.98
CA LEU A 123 6.65 1.86 -14.68
C LEU A 123 7.19 2.83 -15.75
N LEU A 124 6.70 2.74 -16.98
CA LEU A 124 6.81 3.82 -17.95
C LEU A 124 5.64 4.76 -17.74
N LEU A 125 5.95 5.96 -17.31
CA LEU A 125 5.01 7.04 -17.06
C LEU A 125 5.10 8.07 -18.19
N ARG A 126 3.94 8.54 -18.69
CA ARG A 126 3.83 9.69 -19.58
C ARG A 126 3.16 10.83 -18.86
N GLU A 127 3.85 11.95 -18.68
CA GLU A 127 3.28 13.15 -18.08
C GLU A 127 2.21 13.72 -19.01
N LYS A 128 1.02 14.05 -18.48
CA LYS A 128 -0.18 14.33 -19.30
C LYS A 128 -0.16 15.70 -19.99
N GLU A 129 0.55 16.67 -19.44
CA GLU A 129 0.62 18.01 -20.02
C GLU A 129 1.75 18.15 -21.03
N SER A 130 2.97 17.70 -20.67
CA SER A 130 4.15 17.82 -21.53
C SER A 130 4.29 16.68 -22.53
N GLY A 131 3.74 15.51 -22.24
CA GLY A 131 3.98 14.29 -23.01
C GLY A 131 5.32 13.62 -22.70
N ASP A 132 6.12 14.16 -21.78
CA ASP A 132 7.41 13.59 -21.40
C ASP A 132 7.23 12.17 -20.85
N GLU A 133 8.10 11.26 -21.29
CA GLU A 133 8.14 9.90 -20.79
C GLU A 133 9.32 9.69 -19.85
N MET A 134 9.08 8.93 -18.77
CA MET A 134 10.08 8.56 -17.80
C MET A 134 9.81 7.20 -17.19
N TYR A 135 10.88 6.52 -16.79
CA TYR A 135 10.81 5.25 -16.08
C TYR A 135 10.88 5.48 -14.58
N TYR A 136 9.94 4.91 -13.86
CA TYR A 136 9.79 5.11 -12.42
C TYR A 136 9.98 3.81 -11.64
N ASN A 137 10.74 3.91 -10.52
CA ASN A 137 10.91 2.82 -9.57
C ASN A 137 9.96 3.01 -8.37
N PRO A 138 8.81 2.31 -8.32
CA PRO A 138 7.82 2.50 -7.27
C PRO A 138 8.26 2.00 -5.88
N PHE A 139 9.35 1.22 -5.81
CA PHE A 139 9.86 0.74 -4.51
C PHE A 139 10.69 1.78 -3.77
N ARG A 140 11.13 2.85 -4.44
CA ARG A 140 11.88 3.92 -3.80
C ARG A 140 11.00 4.85 -2.98
N TYR A 141 9.80 5.15 -3.50
CA TYR A 141 8.83 6.05 -2.87
C TYR A 141 7.42 5.43 -3.00
N PRO A 142 7.11 4.38 -2.24
CA PRO A 142 5.91 3.56 -2.47
C PRO A 142 4.58 4.29 -2.20
N LEU A 143 4.60 5.36 -1.42
CA LEU A 143 3.40 6.12 -1.05
C LEU A 143 3.37 7.52 -1.66
N SER A 144 4.01 7.74 -2.81
CA SER A 144 4.13 9.06 -3.42
C SER A 144 3.09 9.34 -4.50
N MET A 145 2.25 8.37 -4.84
CA MET A 145 1.26 8.47 -5.91
C MET A 145 -0.11 7.98 -5.51
N THR A 146 -1.12 8.59 -6.09
CA THR A 146 -2.51 8.13 -5.99
C THR A 146 -3.05 7.81 -7.39
N CYS A 147 -3.59 6.61 -7.57
CA CYS A 147 -4.32 6.24 -8.76
C CYS A 147 -5.67 6.97 -8.80
N ILE A 148 -5.97 7.66 -9.91
CA ILE A 148 -7.20 8.45 -10.04
C ILE A 148 -8.45 7.55 -10.00
N GLY A 149 -8.38 6.32 -10.53
CA GLY A 149 -9.46 5.35 -10.39
C GLY A 149 -9.79 5.01 -8.94
N TYR A 150 -8.76 4.91 -8.08
CA TYR A 150 -8.94 4.74 -6.63
C TYR A 150 -9.54 6.01 -5.99
N TYR A 151 -8.99 7.19 -6.27
CA TYR A 151 -9.53 8.47 -5.78
C TYR A 151 -11.02 8.64 -6.11
N GLU A 152 -11.42 8.39 -7.36
CA GLU A 152 -12.84 8.46 -7.77
C GLU A 152 -13.71 7.44 -7.01
N LYS A 153 -13.16 6.27 -6.71
CA LYS A 153 -13.88 5.25 -5.93
C LYS A 153 -14.09 5.67 -4.47
N LEU A 154 -13.20 6.49 -3.90
CA LEU A 154 -13.36 6.99 -2.53
C LEU A 154 -14.56 7.94 -2.39
N LYS A 155 -15.03 8.57 -3.47
CA LYS A 155 -16.21 9.45 -3.45
C LYS A 155 -17.48 8.75 -2.94
N ARG A 156 -17.52 7.42 -2.92
CA ARG A 156 -18.61 6.65 -2.30
C ARG A 156 -18.76 6.91 -0.81
N PHE A 157 -17.71 7.40 -0.14
CA PHE A 157 -17.77 7.72 1.28
C PHE A 157 -18.39 9.07 1.59
N VAL A 158 -18.49 9.98 0.61
CA VAL A 158 -19.08 11.31 0.80
C VAL A 158 -20.52 11.17 1.26
N GLY A 159 -20.86 11.86 2.33
CA GLY A 159 -22.16 11.81 2.99
C GLY A 159 -22.33 10.70 4.02
N GLN A 160 -21.41 9.73 4.09
CA GLN A 160 -21.45 8.69 5.11
C GLN A 160 -20.99 9.21 6.47
N THR A 161 -21.53 8.60 7.53
CA THR A 161 -21.15 8.87 8.92
C THR A 161 -20.18 7.82 9.43
N PHE A 162 -19.20 8.27 10.17
CA PHE A 162 -18.14 7.48 10.79
C PHE A 162 -18.06 7.79 12.28
N LEU A 163 -17.62 6.81 13.07
CA LEU A 163 -17.30 6.98 14.47
C LEU A 163 -15.79 6.92 14.68
N SER A 164 -15.28 7.81 15.52
CA SER A 164 -13.86 7.84 15.91
C SER A 164 -13.49 6.62 16.76
N LEU A 165 -12.28 6.07 16.53
CA LEU A 165 -11.66 5.04 17.36
C LEU A 165 -10.75 5.62 18.46
N ALA A 166 -10.90 6.90 18.78
CA ALA A 166 -10.18 7.61 19.87
C ALA A 166 -8.65 7.63 19.71
N LYS A 167 -8.16 7.83 18.49
CA LYS A 167 -6.72 8.00 18.25
C LYS A 167 -6.41 9.35 17.64
N ALA A 168 -5.12 9.70 17.62
CA ALA A 168 -4.68 10.96 17.07
C ALA A 168 -4.96 11.07 15.57
N VAL A 169 -5.61 12.16 15.17
CA VAL A 169 -5.92 12.52 13.79
C VAL A 169 -5.43 13.94 13.48
N GLU A 170 -5.11 14.20 12.22
CA GLU A 170 -4.68 15.52 11.78
C GLU A 170 -5.89 16.33 11.29
N THR A 171 -5.99 17.57 11.73
CA THR A 171 -7.01 18.50 11.25
C THR A 171 -6.62 19.06 9.89
N GLU A 172 -7.58 19.65 9.17
CA GLU A 172 -7.35 20.27 7.85
C GLU A 172 -6.24 21.34 7.88
N ASP A 173 -6.07 22.04 9.02
CA ASP A 173 -5.02 23.04 9.24
C ASP A 173 -3.70 22.46 9.80
N GLY A 174 -3.57 21.14 9.89
CA GLY A 174 -2.35 20.43 10.26
C GLY A 174 -2.10 20.28 11.76
N GLN A 175 -3.09 20.55 12.61
CA GLN A 175 -3.00 20.28 14.05
C GLN A 175 -3.30 18.79 14.31
N VAL A 176 -2.71 18.24 15.36
CA VAL A 176 -3.02 16.87 15.81
C VAL A 176 -3.95 16.92 17.00
N ILE A 177 -5.11 16.30 16.87
CA ILE A 177 -6.12 16.19 17.95
C ILE A 177 -6.42 14.73 18.25
N THR A 178 -6.97 14.46 19.43
CA THR A 178 -7.51 13.13 19.77
C THR A 178 -9.03 13.28 19.99
N PRO A 179 -9.85 12.87 19.01
CA PRO A 179 -11.29 12.88 19.17
C PRO A 179 -11.73 11.97 20.32
N ALA A 180 -12.91 12.24 20.92
CA ALA A 180 -13.50 11.27 21.83
C ALA A 180 -13.83 9.96 21.08
N GLU A 181 -13.66 8.83 21.76
CA GLU A 181 -14.07 7.54 21.20
C GLU A 181 -15.57 7.53 20.91
N GLY A 182 -15.95 7.12 19.71
CA GLY A 182 -17.33 7.13 19.27
C GLY A 182 -17.88 8.49 18.85
N ALA A 183 -17.06 9.56 18.86
CA ALA A 183 -17.48 10.84 18.30
C ALA A 183 -17.84 10.69 16.81
N GLU A 184 -18.94 11.32 16.43
CA GLU A 184 -19.46 11.24 15.06
C GLU A 184 -18.77 12.24 14.14
N TYR A 185 -18.41 11.77 12.96
CA TYR A 185 -17.87 12.55 11.87
C TYR A 185 -18.61 12.20 10.56
N ARG A 186 -18.88 13.20 9.74
CA ARG A 186 -19.45 13.02 8.42
C ARG A 186 -18.36 13.23 7.37
N CYS A 187 -18.19 12.32 6.43
CA CYS A 187 -17.34 12.55 5.26
C CYS A 187 -17.99 13.61 4.38
N VAL A 188 -17.36 14.78 4.26
CA VAL A 188 -17.88 15.91 3.49
C VAL A 188 -17.26 16.02 2.12
N ASP A 189 -16.00 15.54 1.95
CA ASP A 189 -15.28 15.55 0.68
C ASP A 189 -14.15 14.52 0.65
N ILE A 190 -13.53 14.34 -0.52
CA ILE A 190 -12.32 13.55 -0.72
C ILE A 190 -11.21 14.49 -1.18
N GLY A 191 -10.13 14.52 -0.42
CA GLY A 191 -8.96 15.35 -0.72
C GLY A 191 -7.84 14.60 -1.44
N LEU A 192 -7.12 15.34 -2.26
CA LEU A 192 -5.86 14.91 -2.87
C LEU A 192 -4.98 16.14 -3.03
N LYS A 193 -3.91 16.24 -2.27
CA LYS A 193 -3.02 17.41 -2.23
C LYS A 193 -1.56 17.02 -2.38
N MET A 194 -0.71 17.97 -2.76
CA MET A 194 0.74 17.76 -2.80
C MET A 194 1.30 17.56 -1.39
N ASN A 195 2.37 16.78 -1.30
CA ASN A 195 3.11 16.47 -0.07
C ASN A 195 2.20 15.90 1.04
N SER A 196 1.32 14.99 0.66
CA SER A 196 0.41 14.26 1.55
C SER A 196 0.75 12.76 1.60
N ASP A 197 0.08 12.05 2.49
CA ASP A 197 0.17 10.58 2.58
C ASP A 197 -0.76 9.88 1.58
N GLY A 198 -1.32 10.60 0.61
CA GLY A 198 -2.20 10.10 -0.45
C GLY A 198 -3.57 10.77 -0.44
N ALA A 199 -4.54 10.12 -1.09
CA ALA A 199 -5.93 10.56 -1.03
C ALA A 199 -6.51 10.31 0.37
N PHE A 200 -7.32 11.26 0.86
CA PHE A 200 -7.91 11.22 2.19
C PHE A 200 -9.39 11.63 2.14
N LEU A 201 -10.14 11.19 3.15
CA LEU A 201 -11.49 11.65 3.43
C LEU A 201 -11.40 12.89 4.29
N LEU A 202 -12.08 13.96 3.88
CA LEU A 202 -12.29 15.12 4.73
C LEU A 202 -13.53 14.87 5.59
N MET A 203 -13.31 14.71 6.88
CA MET A 203 -14.33 14.36 7.86
C MET A 203 -14.66 15.59 8.70
N GLU A 204 -15.96 15.90 8.88
CA GLU A 204 -16.42 17.03 9.70
C GLU A 204 -17.17 16.52 10.94
N GLY A 205 -16.71 16.92 12.12
CA GLY A 205 -17.35 16.64 13.40
C GLY A 205 -18.54 17.56 13.68
N ALA A 206 -19.33 17.25 14.72
CA ALA A 206 -20.49 18.04 15.13
C ALA A 206 -20.13 19.46 15.57
N ASP A 207 -18.89 19.70 16.00
CA ASP A 207 -18.32 20.99 16.36
C ASP A 207 -17.80 21.81 15.16
N GLY A 208 -17.93 21.24 13.94
CA GLY A 208 -17.41 21.85 12.71
C GLY A 208 -15.90 21.66 12.50
N VAL A 209 -15.20 20.94 13.40
CA VAL A 209 -13.78 20.62 13.22
C VAL A 209 -13.64 19.60 12.09
N ARG A 210 -12.75 19.90 11.15
CA ARG A 210 -12.44 19.03 10.02
C ARG A 210 -11.12 18.31 10.22
N VAL A 211 -11.12 17.00 9.93
CA VAL A 211 -9.95 16.12 10.05
C VAL A 211 -9.72 15.33 8.78
N GLU A 212 -8.46 14.97 8.54
CA GLU A 212 -8.06 14.10 7.43
C GLU A 212 -8.02 12.64 7.89
N ALA A 213 -8.79 11.79 7.24
CA ALA A 213 -8.84 10.36 7.50
C ALA A 213 -8.39 9.56 6.28
N PHE A 214 -7.40 8.68 6.46
CA PHE A 214 -6.79 7.93 5.38
C PHE A 214 -7.44 6.56 5.22
N PRO A 215 -7.91 6.21 4.00
CA PRO A 215 -8.42 4.87 3.73
C PRO A 215 -7.26 3.85 3.75
N ILE A 216 -7.51 2.68 4.35
CA ILE A 216 -6.54 1.58 4.44
C ILE A 216 -6.72 0.60 3.27
N GLY A 217 -7.94 0.52 2.74
CA GLY A 217 -8.32 -0.35 1.63
C GLY A 217 -9.76 -0.85 1.80
N GLY A 218 -10.42 -1.16 0.68
CA GLY A 218 -11.84 -1.52 0.71
C GLY A 218 -12.69 -0.44 1.37
N ASP A 219 -13.44 -0.81 2.39
CA ASP A 219 -14.30 0.10 3.17
C ASP A 219 -13.69 0.49 4.54
N GLU A 220 -12.40 0.22 4.74
CA GLU A 220 -11.71 0.53 5.99
C GLU A 220 -11.02 1.89 5.91
N VAL A 221 -11.18 2.68 6.97
CA VAL A 221 -10.56 4.00 7.15
C VAL A 221 -9.74 3.98 8.45
N TYR A 222 -8.53 4.53 8.39
CA TYR A 222 -7.65 4.59 9.55
C TYR A 222 -8.30 5.46 10.64
N GLU A 223 -8.28 4.99 11.89
CA GLU A 223 -8.83 5.65 13.09
C GLU A 223 -10.34 5.92 13.08
N PHE A 224 -11.07 5.43 12.08
CA PHE A 224 -12.52 5.57 11.96
C PHE A 224 -13.19 4.27 11.53
N VAL A 225 -14.46 4.12 11.93
CA VAL A 225 -15.33 3.03 11.47
C VAL A 225 -16.66 3.60 10.97
N SER A 226 -17.11 3.20 9.79
CA SER A 226 -18.40 3.67 9.25
C SER A 226 -19.58 3.08 10.03
N THR A 227 -20.66 3.86 10.19
CA THR A 227 -21.90 3.37 10.81
C THR A 227 -22.51 2.20 10.02
N ALA A 228 -22.33 2.18 8.70
CA ALA A 228 -22.73 1.06 7.85
C ALA A 228 -21.98 -0.24 8.23
N ARG A 229 -20.67 -0.17 8.48
CA ARG A 229 -19.87 -1.31 8.93
C ARG A 229 -20.30 -1.79 10.30
N ILE A 230 -20.60 -0.89 11.23
CA ILE A 230 -21.13 -1.23 12.55
C ILE A 230 -22.43 -2.02 12.40
N GLY A 231 -23.39 -1.53 11.62
CA GLY A 231 -24.66 -2.22 11.39
C GLY A 231 -24.51 -3.62 10.76
N GLN A 232 -23.55 -3.80 9.85
CA GLN A 232 -23.22 -5.12 9.31
C GLN A 232 -22.69 -6.08 10.39
N LEU A 233 -21.81 -5.60 11.25
CA LEU A 233 -21.23 -6.38 12.33
C LEU A 233 -22.26 -6.71 13.42
N GLU A 234 -23.13 -5.77 13.76
CA GLU A 234 -24.25 -5.98 14.68
C GLU A 234 -25.24 -7.04 14.15
N LYS A 235 -25.56 -6.98 12.85
CA LYS A 235 -26.39 -7.99 12.21
C LYS A 235 -25.76 -9.40 12.25
N ARG A 236 -24.43 -9.49 12.14
CA ARG A 236 -23.71 -10.77 12.11
C ARG A 236 -23.45 -11.34 13.50
N TYR A 237 -23.09 -10.52 14.47
CA TYR A 237 -22.57 -10.94 15.78
C TYR A 237 -23.43 -10.48 16.96
N GLY A 238 -24.56 -9.82 16.70
CA GLY A 238 -25.39 -9.15 17.72
C GLY A 238 -24.85 -7.78 18.11
N GLU A 239 -25.73 -6.96 18.67
CA GLU A 239 -25.43 -5.54 18.98
C GLU A 239 -24.17 -5.38 19.84
N LYS A 240 -24.07 -6.12 20.96
CA LYS A 240 -22.93 -6.04 21.89
C LYS A 240 -21.61 -6.34 21.19
N TYR A 241 -21.50 -7.50 20.58
CA TYR A 241 -20.23 -7.95 20.00
C TYR A 241 -19.93 -7.29 18.67
N GLY A 242 -20.95 -6.94 17.87
CA GLY A 242 -20.79 -6.17 16.65
C GLY A 242 -20.12 -4.81 16.89
N LYS A 243 -20.57 -4.08 17.92
CA LYS A 243 -19.93 -2.82 18.35
C LYS A 243 -18.50 -3.03 18.83
N LEU A 244 -18.26 -4.02 19.68
CA LEU A 244 -16.91 -4.31 20.17
C LEU A 244 -15.95 -4.60 19.01
N ILE A 245 -16.35 -5.44 18.05
CA ILE A 245 -15.55 -5.76 16.87
C ILE A 245 -15.27 -4.49 16.05
N ALA A 246 -16.29 -3.65 15.81
CA ALA A 246 -16.15 -2.40 15.08
C ALA A 246 -15.11 -1.47 15.72
N PHE A 247 -15.07 -1.42 17.04
CA PHE A 247 -14.11 -0.64 17.83
C PHE A 247 -12.79 -1.39 18.11
N ARG A 248 -12.57 -2.51 17.44
CA ARG A 248 -11.35 -3.34 17.60
C ARG A 248 -11.11 -3.78 19.05
N LYS A 249 -12.20 -4.03 19.79
CA LYS A 249 -12.19 -4.49 21.18
C LYS A 249 -12.58 -5.97 21.25
N VAL A 250 -11.99 -6.66 22.20
CA VAL A 250 -12.32 -8.05 22.53
C VAL A 250 -12.73 -8.12 23.98
N ASP A 251 -13.76 -8.92 24.26
CA ASP A 251 -14.32 -9.13 25.59
C ASP A 251 -14.59 -10.64 25.83
N THR A 252 -14.81 -10.99 27.07
CA THR A 252 -15.18 -12.36 27.45
C THR A 252 -16.50 -12.78 26.81
N GLY A 253 -16.62 -14.09 26.50
CA GLY A 253 -17.76 -14.65 25.77
C GLY A 253 -17.74 -14.47 24.26
N MET A 254 -16.76 -13.73 23.69
CA MET A 254 -16.57 -13.68 22.25
C MET A 254 -16.03 -15.01 21.74
N THR A 255 -16.49 -15.42 20.56
CA THR A 255 -15.96 -16.61 19.89
C THR A 255 -14.60 -16.30 19.23
N ARG A 256 -13.85 -17.36 18.88
CA ARG A 256 -12.60 -17.23 18.12
C ARG A 256 -12.78 -16.38 16.84
N GLU A 257 -13.88 -16.61 16.09
CA GLU A 257 -14.18 -15.85 14.87
C GLU A 257 -14.36 -14.36 15.17
N MET A 258 -15.05 -14.01 16.26
CA MET A 258 -15.24 -12.61 16.69
C MET A 258 -13.91 -11.94 17.05
N VAL A 259 -13.01 -12.67 17.73
CA VAL A 259 -11.67 -12.18 18.07
C VAL A 259 -10.86 -11.88 16.80
N ILE A 260 -10.87 -12.80 15.82
CA ILE A 260 -10.19 -12.60 14.54
C ILE A 260 -10.82 -11.43 13.77
N ALA A 261 -12.14 -11.29 13.79
CA ALA A 261 -12.83 -10.15 13.17
C ALA A 261 -12.46 -8.80 13.81
N ALA A 262 -12.16 -8.78 15.12
CA ALA A 262 -11.76 -7.57 15.85
C ALA A 262 -10.27 -7.22 15.70
N TRP A 263 -9.38 -8.21 15.78
CA TRP A 263 -7.94 -8.01 15.90
C TRP A 263 -7.12 -8.53 14.72
N GLY A 264 -7.75 -9.20 13.74
CA GLY A 264 -7.07 -9.87 12.64
C GLY A 264 -6.56 -11.25 13.01
N GLU A 265 -5.72 -11.84 12.15
CA GLU A 265 -5.13 -13.15 12.40
C GLU A 265 -4.05 -13.10 13.49
N PRO A 266 -4.01 -14.05 14.41
CA PRO A 266 -2.94 -14.12 15.41
C PRO A 266 -1.62 -14.55 14.75
N TYR A 267 -0.51 -13.98 15.17
CA TYR A 267 0.82 -14.41 14.71
C TYR A 267 1.26 -15.73 15.34
N HIS A 268 0.70 -16.09 16.52
CA HIS A 268 0.96 -17.35 17.19
C HIS A 268 -0.30 -17.89 17.85
N LYS A 269 -0.47 -19.21 17.77
CA LYS A 269 -1.54 -19.94 18.46
C LYS A 269 -0.99 -21.18 19.12
N SER A 270 -1.49 -21.50 20.31
CA SER A 270 -1.24 -22.76 21.01
C SER A 270 -2.54 -23.34 21.53
N GLU A 271 -2.63 -24.67 21.58
CA GLU A 271 -3.80 -25.42 22.03
C GLU A 271 -3.38 -26.51 23.00
N VAL A 272 -4.12 -26.64 24.10
CA VAL A 272 -3.94 -27.69 25.09
C VAL A 272 -5.30 -28.36 25.35
N LYS A 273 -5.38 -29.69 25.21
CA LYS A 273 -6.57 -30.47 25.53
C LYS A 273 -6.38 -31.19 26.87
N LYS A 274 -7.28 -30.96 27.81
CA LYS A 274 -7.27 -31.57 29.11
C LYS A 274 -8.71 -31.90 29.57
N GLU A 275 -8.96 -33.10 29.98
CA GLU A 275 -10.25 -33.55 30.54
C GLU A 275 -11.45 -33.28 29.62
N GLY A 276 -11.26 -33.44 28.30
CA GLY A 276 -12.29 -33.19 27.28
C GLY A 276 -12.53 -31.72 26.94
N ARG A 277 -11.82 -30.78 27.57
CA ARG A 277 -11.88 -29.36 27.30
C ARG A 277 -10.67 -28.87 26.47
N THR A 278 -10.88 -27.87 25.67
CA THR A 278 -9.82 -27.27 24.83
C THR A 278 -9.52 -25.86 25.31
N LEU A 279 -8.28 -25.64 25.77
CA LEU A 279 -7.75 -24.34 26.06
C LEU A 279 -6.89 -23.86 24.87
N GLU A 280 -7.29 -22.77 24.24
CA GLU A 280 -6.55 -22.16 23.13
C GLU A 280 -6.01 -20.79 23.55
N THR A 281 -4.77 -20.48 23.21
CA THR A 281 -4.19 -19.14 23.39
C THR A 281 -3.86 -18.54 22.04
N LEU A 282 -4.41 -17.38 21.73
CA LEU A 282 -4.16 -16.60 20.51
C LEU A 282 -3.35 -15.34 20.86
N ARG A 283 -2.18 -15.17 20.23
CA ARG A 283 -1.32 -14.00 20.40
C ARG A 283 -1.32 -13.12 19.16
N PHE A 284 -1.55 -11.81 19.35
CA PHE A 284 -1.64 -10.79 18.29
C PHE A 284 -0.49 -9.78 18.34
N SER A 285 0.19 -9.67 19.48
CA SER A 285 1.44 -8.94 19.73
C SER A 285 2.05 -9.43 21.04
N ASP A 286 3.23 -8.98 21.39
CA ASP A 286 3.86 -9.33 22.67
C ASP A 286 2.99 -8.92 23.87
N ASN A 287 2.20 -7.88 23.70
CA ASN A 287 1.36 -7.27 24.74
C ASN A 287 -0.14 -7.54 24.58
N ARG A 288 -0.55 -8.38 23.60
CA ARG A 288 -1.96 -8.62 23.31
C ARG A 288 -2.22 -10.10 23.04
N TYR A 289 -2.96 -10.76 23.94
CA TYR A 289 -3.40 -12.12 23.72
C TYR A 289 -4.76 -12.40 24.39
N VAL A 290 -5.39 -13.48 23.96
CA VAL A 290 -6.60 -14.03 24.56
C VAL A 290 -6.43 -15.53 24.88
N GLU A 291 -7.15 -15.99 25.89
CA GLU A 291 -7.33 -17.39 26.19
C GLU A 291 -8.79 -17.76 25.99
N LEU A 292 -9.02 -18.80 25.19
CA LEU A 292 -10.34 -19.34 24.90
C LEU A 292 -10.46 -20.72 25.53
N LEU A 293 -11.60 -20.98 26.13
CA LEU A 293 -11.97 -22.28 26.62
C LEU A 293 -13.16 -22.78 25.79
N ASP A 294 -12.97 -23.93 25.12
CA ASP A 294 -13.96 -24.53 24.23
C ASP A 294 -14.48 -23.55 23.16
N GLY A 295 -13.57 -22.66 22.66
CA GLY A 295 -13.85 -21.70 21.60
C GLY A 295 -14.41 -20.36 22.05
N GLU A 296 -14.61 -20.12 23.35
CA GLU A 296 -15.08 -18.84 23.90
C GLU A 296 -14.00 -18.18 24.74
N VAL A 297 -13.85 -16.85 24.59
CA VAL A 297 -12.90 -16.02 25.33
C VAL A 297 -13.24 -16.02 26.82
N GLN A 298 -12.30 -16.47 27.63
CA GLN A 298 -12.35 -16.41 29.09
C GLN A 298 -11.46 -15.32 29.66
N TYR A 299 -10.36 -15.03 28.96
CA TYR A 299 -9.39 -14.06 29.43
C TYR A 299 -8.83 -13.22 28.28
N VAL A 300 -8.74 -11.92 28.50
CA VAL A 300 -8.17 -10.93 27.57
C VAL A 300 -7.04 -10.20 28.26
N ARG A 301 -5.88 -10.13 27.60
CA ARG A 301 -4.74 -9.35 28.09
C ARG A 301 -4.29 -8.34 27.06
N ILE A 302 -4.24 -7.08 27.50
CA ILE A 302 -3.70 -5.92 26.78
C ILE A 302 -2.83 -5.17 27.77
N TYR A 303 -1.56 -4.95 27.44
CA TYR A 303 -0.62 -4.17 28.27
C TYR A 303 -0.47 -2.75 27.74
#